data_4e0efb91747fcaa5ab5f85a76b223375
#
_entry.id   4e0efb91747fcaa5ab5f85a76b223375
#
_cell.length_a   1.000
_cell.length_b   1.000
_cell.length_c   1.000
_cell.angle_alpha   90.00
_cell.angle_beta   90.00
_cell.angle_gamma   90.00
#
_symmetry.space_group_name_H-M   'P 1'
#
loop_
_entity.id
_entity.type
_entity.pdbx_description
1 polymer ?
#
loop_
_entity_poly.entity_id
_entity_poly.type
_entity_poly.pdbx_seq_one_letter_code
_entity_poly.pdbx_strand_id
1 'polypeptide(L)'
;MVKNLKVLIRGFLAPVIGFSLAKDWNSAKLKTAGYEGDATLESLTSRIESLKNLQGQPHDDRLVEIAKAFRDSVKQSNDSSPIRVLDIGGSFGEHFFHLQKLMPAHSFDWTVLETEGHCSIIPEFLTSIKGLRFISAPPASDQHFDIALLSSVIQYVDAPYDLLTMALQISESVIVNRLPLSPYAIDKVAIQQPGLLGSKGSYPVHIFSETVFTEYLEPIAEISSRWMVPQDSAVIRFKYIENHGFLLKPRRQTSV
;
A
#
# COMPACT_ATOMS: atom_id res chain seq x y z
N MET A 1 -25.75 -7.84 -15.11
CA MET A 1 -25.65 -9.26 -15.50
C MET A 1 -24.19 -9.74 -15.57
N VAL A 2 -23.28 -9.07 -16.27
CA VAL A 2 -21.86 -9.47 -16.40
C VAL A 2 -21.10 -9.48 -15.06
N LYS A 3 -21.32 -8.50 -14.15
CA LYS A 3 -20.68 -8.43 -12.83
C LYS A 3 -21.03 -9.67 -11.98
N ASN A 4 -22.29 -10.11 -12.02
CA ASN A 4 -22.76 -11.28 -11.25
C ASN A 4 -22.17 -12.60 -11.76
N LEU A 5 -22.01 -12.76 -13.08
CA LEU A 5 -21.38 -13.94 -13.66
C LEU A 5 -19.90 -14.03 -13.31
N LYS A 6 -19.15 -12.91 -13.32
CA LYS A 6 -17.75 -12.86 -12.86
C LYS A 6 -17.62 -13.23 -11.38
N VAL A 7 -18.57 -12.78 -10.53
CA VAL A 7 -18.59 -13.13 -9.10
C VAL A 7 -18.78 -14.64 -8.91
N LEU A 8 -19.71 -15.26 -9.63
CA LEU A 8 -19.94 -16.69 -9.55
C LEU A 8 -18.73 -17.50 -9.99
N ILE A 9 -18.17 -17.24 -11.16
CA ILE A 9 -17.00 -17.97 -11.69
C ILE A 9 -15.81 -17.82 -10.75
N ARG A 10 -15.48 -16.59 -10.32
CA ARG A 10 -14.37 -16.36 -9.40
C ARG A 10 -14.60 -16.94 -8.01
N GLY A 11 -15.85 -16.97 -7.53
CA GLY A 11 -16.21 -17.56 -6.24
C GLY A 11 -15.97 -19.08 -6.22
N PHE A 12 -16.22 -19.79 -7.31
CA PHE A 12 -15.91 -21.22 -7.45
C PHE A 12 -14.41 -21.50 -7.57
N LEU A 13 -13.65 -20.62 -8.24
CA LEU A 13 -12.21 -20.78 -8.45
C LEU A 13 -11.37 -20.23 -7.30
N ALA A 14 -11.96 -19.43 -6.40
CA ALA A 14 -11.25 -18.77 -5.30
C ALA A 14 -10.37 -19.68 -4.41
N PRO A 15 -10.75 -20.94 -4.12
CA PRO A 15 -9.88 -21.82 -3.33
C PRO A 15 -8.59 -22.23 -4.04
N VAL A 16 -8.53 -22.09 -5.37
CA VAL A 16 -7.39 -22.51 -6.19
C VAL A 16 -6.59 -21.31 -6.70
N ILE A 17 -7.26 -20.26 -7.10
CA ILE A 17 -6.68 -19.04 -7.68
C ILE A 17 -7.41 -17.82 -7.12
N GLY A 18 -6.89 -17.22 -6.07
CA GLY A 18 -7.52 -16.04 -5.49
C GLY A 18 -7.40 -15.99 -3.98
N PHE A 19 -8.53 -15.86 -3.29
CA PHE A 19 -8.54 -15.66 -1.84
C PHE A 19 -9.39 -16.72 -1.15
N SER A 20 -8.83 -17.39 -0.14
CA SER A 20 -9.56 -18.29 0.75
C SER A 20 -9.59 -17.71 2.17
N LEU A 21 -10.78 -17.68 2.81
CA LEU A 21 -10.88 -17.18 4.19
C LEU A 21 -10.10 -18.08 5.15
N ALA A 22 -9.37 -17.46 6.06
CA ALA A 22 -8.70 -18.09 7.19
C ALA A 22 -9.48 -17.83 8.49
N LYS A 23 -9.17 -18.58 9.53
CA LYS A 23 -9.76 -18.41 10.86
C LYS A 23 -9.28 -17.09 11.50
N ASP A 24 -7.98 -16.88 11.45
CA ASP A 24 -7.27 -15.74 12.03
C ASP A 24 -5.93 -15.54 11.30
N TRP A 25 -5.21 -14.45 11.66
CA TRP A 25 -3.93 -14.10 11.07
C TRP A 25 -2.87 -15.17 11.26
N ASN A 26 -2.73 -15.68 12.48
CA ASN A 26 -1.71 -16.70 12.79
C ASN A 26 -1.93 -17.99 11.99
N SER A 27 -3.18 -18.43 11.89
CA SER A 27 -3.52 -19.62 11.08
C SER A 27 -3.29 -19.41 9.58
N ALA A 28 -3.45 -18.18 9.07
CA ALA A 28 -3.10 -17.84 7.70
C ALA A 28 -1.58 -17.81 7.49
N LYS A 29 -0.85 -17.15 8.39
CA LYS A 29 0.61 -17.04 8.36
C LYS A 29 1.30 -18.40 8.35
N LEU A 30 0.83 -19.36 9.16
CA LEU A 30 1.37 -20.73 9.19
C LEU A 30 1.16 -21.52 7.87
N LYS A 31 0.22 -21.10 7.03
CA LYS A 31 -0.13 -21.77 5.75
C LYS A 31 0.41 -21.07 4.52
N THR A 32 1.19 -20.02 4.69
CA THR A 32 1.69 -19.18 3.60
C THR A 32 3.20 -19.04 3.65
N ALA A 33 3.81 -18.74 2.51
CA ALA A 33 5.25 -18.46 2.43
C ALA A 33 5.61 -17.09 3.01
N GLY A 34 4.66 -16.15 3.07
CA GLY A 34 4.89 -14.78 3.50
C GLY A 34 5.66 -13.94 2.48
N TYR A 35 5.90 -12.68 2.83
CA TYR A 35 6.62 -11.72 1.97
C TYR A 35 8.14 -11.91 1.95
N GLU A 36 8.71 -12.52 2.98
CA GLU A 36 10.14 -12.80 3.10
C GLU A 36 10.53 -14.22 2.62
N GLY A 37 9.56 -14.96 2.06
CA GLY A 37 9.85 -16.27 1.49
C GLY A 37 10.71 -16.18 0.22
N ASP A 38 11.60 -17.16 0.02
CA ASP A 38 12.54 -17.22 -1.11
C ASP A 38 11.90 -16.96 -2.47
N ALA A 39 10.71 -17.52 -2.72
CA ALA A 39 9.98 -17.31 -3.97
C ALA A 39 9.57 -15.85 -4.20
N THR A 40 9.33 -15.08 -3.14
CA THR A 40 9.00 -13.66 -3.21
C THR A 40 10.24 -12.84 -3.49
N LEU A 41 11.33 -13.07 -2.77
CA LEU A 41 12.62 -12.40 -2.99
C LEU A 41 13.17 -12.69 -4.39
N GLU A 42 13.07 -13.93 -4.87
CA GLU A 42 13.43 -14.30 -6.26
C GLU A 42 12.59 -13.52 -7.29
N SER A 43 11.29 -13.41 -7.06
CA SER A 43 10.40 -12.62 -7.93
C SER A 43 10.76 -11.14 -7.92
N LEU A 44 11.09 -10.56 -6.77
CA LEU A 44 11.54 -9.17 -6.63
C LEU A 44 12.87 -8.97 -7.36
N THR A 45 13.83 -9.85 -7.15
CA THR A 45 15.15 -9.78 -7.80
C THR A 45 15.02 -9.82 -9.32
N SER A 46 14.09 -10.64 -9.86
CA SER A 46 13.85 -10.69 -11.30
C SER A 46 13.32 -9.38 -11.90
N ARG A 47 12.76 -8.48 -11.09
CA ARG A 47 12.26 -7.16 -11.51
C ARG A 47 13.36 -6.09 -11.56
N ILE A 48 14.51 -6.32 -10.92
CA ILE A 48 15.58 -5.30 -10.82
C ILE A 48 16.00 -4.76 -12.18
N GLU A 49 16.10 -5.62 -13.20
CA GLU A 49 16.45 -5.19 -14.55
C GLU A 49 15.43 -4.21 -15.16
N SER A 50 14.14 -4.39 -14.84
CA SER A 50 13.10 -3.48 -15.31
C SER A 50 13.18 -2.09 -14.65
N LEU A 51 13.73 -2.01 -13.43
CA LEU A 51 13.88 -0.76 -12.69
C LEU A 51 14.87 0.20 -13.35
N LYS A 52 15.92 -0.30 -14.02
CA LYS A 52 16.89 0.52 -14.74
C LYS A 52 16.23 1.40 -15.82
N ASN A 53 15.10 0.98 -16.34
CA ASN A 53 14.36 1.66 -17.41
C ASN A 53 13.15 2.46 -16.90
N LEU A 54 12.88 2.52 -15.59
CA LEU A 54 11.71 3.20 -15.02
C LEU A 54 11.64 4.68 -15.40
N GLN A 55 12.76 5.38 -15.46
CA GLN A 55 12.81 6.79 -15.86
C GLN A 55 12.30 7.03 -17.28
N GLY A 56 12.49 6.07 -18.18
CA GLY A 56 12.04 6.15 -19.58
C GLY A 56 10.62 5.65 -19.85
N GLN A 57 10.00 4.94 -18.90
CA GLN A 57 8.66 4.37 -19.09
C GLN A 57 7.55 5.43 -18.91
N PRO A 58 6.38 5.27 -19.58
CA PRO A 58 5.21 6.08 -19.30
C PRO A 58 4.78 5.88 -17.84
N HIS A 59 4.10 6.89 -17.26
CA HIS A 59 3.54 6.75 -15.91
C HIS A 59 2.46 5.66 -15.89
N ASP A 60 2.31 5.04 -14.73
CA ASP A 60 1.23 4.10 -14.49
C ASP A 60 -0.07 4.87 -14.20
N ASP A 61 -1.10 4.70 -15.04
CA ASP A 61 -2.40 5.38 -14.88
C ASP A 61 -3.04 5.10 -13.51
N ARG A 62 -2.68 3.97 -12.86
CA ARG A 62 -3.13 3.66 -11.50
C ARG A 62 -2.60 4.63 -10.44
N LEU A 63 -1.55 5.39 -10.76
CA LEU A 63 -0.94 6.36 -9.85
C LEU A 63 -1.50 7.78 -10.02
N VAL A 64 -2.39 8.02 -10.96
CA VAL A 64 -2.97 9.35 -11.21
C VAL A 64 -3.73 9.87 -9.99
N GLU A 65 -4.52 9.02 -9.33
CA GLU A 65 -5.24 9.41 -8.11
C GLU A 65 -4.29 9.62 -6.92
N ILE A 66 -3.21 8.85 -6.82
CA ILE A 66 -2.15 9.10 -5.83
C ILE A 66 -1.51 10.46 -6.09
N ALA A 67 -1.13 10.77 -7.32
CA ALA A 67 -0.54 12.08 -7.67
C ALA A 67 -1.49 13.25 -7.39
N LYS A 68 -2.81 13.05 -7.58
CA LYS A 68 -3.82 14.03 -7.20
C LYS A 68 -3.85 14.23 -5.69
N ALA A 69 -3.88 13.15 -4.91
CA ALA A 69 -3.85 13.21 -3.45
C ALA A 69 -2.56 13.89 -2.94
N PHE A 70 -1.39 13.65 -3.58
CA PHE A 70 -0.16 14.37 -3.28
C PHE A 70 -0.32 15.87 -3.52
N ARG A 71 -0.83 16.30 -4.69
CA ARG A 71 -1.06 17.72 -4.98
C ARG A 71 -2.02 18.37 -3.98
N ASP A 72 -3.09 17.66 -3.60
CA ASP A 72 -4.07 18.16 -2.63
C ASP A 72 -3.48 18.25 -1.21
N SER A 73 -2.46 17.43 -0.89
CA SER A 73 -1.73 17.50 0.37
C SER A 73 -0.75 18.67 0.42
N VAL A 74 -0.11 19.00 -0.70
CA VAL A 74 0.98 19.99 -0.77
C VAL A 74 0.49 21.41 -1.07
N LYS A 75 -0.75 21.59 -1.50
CA LYS A 75 -1.33 22.90 -1.91
C LYS A 75 -1.20 24.05 -0.90
N GLN A 76 -0.78 23.78 0.32
CA GLN A 76 -0.71 24.80 1.38
C GLN A 76 0.70 25.32 1.69
N SER A 77 1.75 24.76 1.10
CA SER A 77 3.11 25.26 1.34
C SER A 77 3.63 26.02 0.12
N ASN A 78 3.83 27.34 0.27
CA ASN A 78 4.61 28.16 -0.66
C ASN A 78 6.13 27.89 -0.53
N ASP A 79 6.51 26.80 0.11
CA ASP A 79 7.90 26.43 0.37
C ASP A 79 8.45 25.61 -0.79
N SER A 80 9.62 26.00 -1.28
CA SER A 80 10.38 25.28 -2.31
C SER A 80 11.17 24.08 -1.76
N SER A 81 11.02 23.76 -0.48
CA SER A 81 11.66 22.62 0.16
C SER A 81 11.17 21.29 -0.46
N PRO A 82 12.03 20.25 -0.50
CA PRO A 82 11.60 18.94 -0.94
C PRO A 82 10.46 18.37 -0.08
N ILE A 83 9.46 17.80 -0.73
CA ILE A 83 8.36 17.08 -0.05
C ILE A 83 8.95 15.84 0.63
N ARG A 84 8.83 15.76 1.96
CA ARG A 84 9.31 14.62 2.74
C ARG A 84 8.26 13.51 2.73
N VAL A 85 8.60 12.38 2.12
CA VAL A 85 7.69 11.26 1.95
C VAL A 85 8.20 10.03 2.69
N LEU A 86 7.32 9.37 3.44
CA LEU A 86 7.52 8.02 3.95
C LEU A 86 6.67 7.04 3.14
N ASP A 87 7.31 6.24 2.29
CA ASP A 87 6.66 5.21 1.46
C ASP A 87 6.79 3.85 2.16
N ILE A 88 5.73 3.45 2.85
CA ILE A 88 5.70 2.22 3.66
C ILE A 88 5.36 1.05 2.75
N GLY A 89 6.25 0.06 2.68
CA GLY A 89 6.13 -1.06 1.75
C GLY A 89 6.31 -0.62 0.29
N GLY A 90 7.12 0.42 0.07
CA GLY A 90 7.35 1.04 -1.24
C GLY A 90 8.26 0.25 -2.18
N SER A 91 8.63 -0.98 -1.82
CA SER A 91 9.47 -1.88 -2.61
C SER A 91 10.79 -1.21 -3.03
N PHE A 92 11.06 -1.11 -4.32
CA PHE A 92 12.27 -0.47 -4.85
C PHE A 92 12.11 1.04 -5.09
N GLY A 93 11.05 1.67 -4.55
CA GLY A 93 10.79 3.11 -4.71
C GLY A 93 10.17 3.47 -6.05
N GLU A 94 9.42 2.57 -6.70
CA GLU A 94 8.78 2.85 -7.99
C GLU A 94 7.86 4.07 -7.94
N HIS A 95 7.18 4.31 -6.82
CA HIS A 95 6.34 5.50 -6.64
C HIS A 95 7.12 6.81 -6.77
N PHE A 96 8.35 6.87 -6.23
CA PHE A 96 9.23 8.04 -6.35
C PHE A 96 9.44 8.42 -7.82
N PHE A 97 9.82 7.47 -8.69
CA PHE A 97 10.08 7.75 -10.09
C PHE A 97 8.83 8.19 -10.85
N HIS A 98 7.70 7.54 -10.57
CA HIS A 98 6.45 7.90 -11.23
C HIS A 98 5.94 9.26 -10.79
N LEU A 99 6.02 9.60 -9.48
CA LEU A 99 5.56 10.88 -8.97
C LEU A 99 6.46 12.04 -9.39
N GLN A 100 7.77 11.83 -9.54
CA GLN A 100 8.64 12.83 -10.17
C GLN A 100 8.17 13.22 -11.57
N LYS A 101 7.68 12.27 -12.36
CA LYS A 101 7.14 12.55 -13.71
C LYS A 101 5.80 13.27 -13.66
N LEU A 102 4.93 12.87 -12.74
CA LEU A 102 3.58 13.43 -12.60
C LEU A 102 3.57 14.78 -11.92
N MET A 103 4.64 15.12 -11.18
CA MET A 103 4.80 16.34 -10.41
C MET A 103 6.19 16.99 -10.65
N PRO A 104 6.55 17.32 -11.91
CA PRO A 104 7.92 17.75 -12.26
C PRO A 104 8.34 19.08 -11.63
N ALA A 105 7.41 19.88 -11.12
CA ALA A 105 7.69 21.13 -10.41
C ALA A 105 8.10 20.92 -8.94
N HIS A 106 8.05 19.67 -8.43
CA HIS A 106 8.35 19.37 -7.04
C HIS A 106 9.60 18.50 -6.94
N SER A 107 10.37 18.71 -5.88
CA SER A 107 11.44 17.81 -5.46
C SER A 107 10.96 16.98 -4.27
N PHE A 108 11.52 15.78 -4.11
CA PHE A 108 11.15 14.85 -3.06
C PHE A 108 12.37 14.46 -2.21
N ASP A 109 12.14 14.34 -0.91
CA ASP A 109 12.98 13.63 0.05
C ASP A 109 12.22 12.36 0.46
N TRP A 110 12.50 11.26 -0.26
CA TRP A 110 11.72 10.04 -0.25
C TRP A 110 12.39 8.94 0.56
N THR A 111 11.72 8.50 1.60
CA THR A 111 12.18 7.40 2.45
C THR A 111 11.26 6.19 2.23
N VAL A 112 11.81 5.09 1.74
CA VAL A 112 11.12 3.81 1.63
C VAL A 112 11.37 3.02 2.91
N LEU A 113 10.31 2.63 3.60
CA LEU A 113 10.36 1.69 4.73
C LEU A 113 9.98 0.30 4.25
N GLU A 114 10.92 -0.64 4.34
CA GLU A 114 10.74 -2.03 3.91
C GLU A 114 11.28 -3.03 4.94
N THR A 115 11.02 -4.31 4.73
CA THR A 115 11.57 -5.36 5.57
C THR A 115 13.10 -5.44 5.42
N GLU A 116 13.77 -6.00 6.42
CA GLU A 116 15.24 -6.19 6.38
C GLU A 116 15.65 -7.07 5.18
N GLY A 117 14.90 -8.16 4.93
CA GLY A 117 15.14 -9.04 3.79
C GLY A 117 15.00 -8.31 2.45
N HIS A 118 14.01 -7.42 2.31
CA HIS A 118 13.85 -6.62 1.10
C HIS A 118 14.98 -5.58 0.97
N CYS A 119 15.33 -4.89 2.06
CA CYS A 119 16.43 -3.93 2.05
C CYS A 119 17.76 -4.55 1.65
N SER A 120 18.01 -5.82 2.00
CA SER A 120 19.25 -6.54 1.66
C SER A 120 19.46 -6.79 0.17
N ILE A 121 18.41 -6.75 -0.63
CA ILE A 121 18.47 -6.97 -2.09
C ILE A 121 18.34 -5.69 -2.92
N ILE A 122 18.32 -4.50 -2.27
CA ILE A 122 18.22 -3.22 -2.99
C ILE A 122 19.51 -2.98 -3.77
N PRO A 123 19.41 -2.76 -5.10
CA PRO A 123 20.57 -2.52 -5.93
C PRO A 123 21.28 -1.20 -5.59
N GLU A 124 22.61 -1.19 -5.64
CA GLU A 124 23.42 -0.01 -5.37
C GLU A 124 23.05 1.21 -6.22
N PHE A 125 22.64 1.01 -7.48
CA PHE A 125 22.23 2.13 -8.34
C PHE A 125 21.00 2.87 -7.80
N LEU A 126 20.11 2.23 -7.02
CA LEU A 126 18.97 2.87 -6.37
C LEU A 126 19.38 3.67 -5.13
N THR A 127 20.32 3.15 -4.35
CA THR A 127 20.82 3.83 -3.14
C THR A 127 21.66 5.08 -3.47
N SER A 128 22.13 5.20 -4.72
CA SER A 128 22.87 6.36 -5.23
C SER A 128 21.97 7.49 -5.73
N ILE A 129 20.64 7.29 -5.78
CA ILE A 129 19.71 8.29 -6.30
C ILE A 129 19.48 9.39 -5.26
N LYS A 130 19.77 10.63 -5.65
CA LYS A 130 19.55 11.78 -4.79
C LYS A 130 18.07 11.94 -4.42
N GLY A 131 17.79 12.04 -3.14
CA GLY A 131 16.43 12.21 -2.62
C GLY A 131 15.66 10.89 -2.45
N LEU A 132 16.28 9.72 -2.69
CA LEU A 132 15.70 8.41 -2.41
C LEU A 132 16.58 7.66 -1.41
N ARG A 133 15.99 7.15 -0.34
CA ARG A 133 16.67 6.32 0.66
C ARG A 133 15.78 5.18 1.13
N PHE A 134 16.39 4.15 1.69
CA PHE A 134 15.74 2.94 2.18
C PHE A 134 16.09 2.70 3.64
N ILE A 135 15.10 2.31 4.44
CA ILE A 135 15.25 1.98 5.85
C ILE A 135 14.49 0.68 6.15
N SER A 136 15.01 -0.13 7.08
CA SER A 136 14.36 -1.38 7.53
C SER A 136 13.74 -1.28 8.92
N ALA A 137 13.96 -0.18 9.62
CA ALA A 137 13.34 0.10 10.92
C ALA A 137 12.40 1.32 10.80
N PRO A 138 11.27 1.32 11.53
CA PRO A 138 10.38 2.47 11.57
C PRO A 138 11.13 3.74 11.98
N PRO A 139 10.77 4.90 11.39
CA PRO A 139 11.34 6.19 11.80
C PRO A 139 11.09 6.48 13.29
N ALA A 140 11.97 7.25 13.90
CA ALA A 140 11.76 7.73 15.25
C ALA A 140 10.48 8.60 15.33
N SER A 141 9.80 8.61 16.47
CA SER A 141 8.52 9.30 16.66
C SER A 141 8.61 10.83 16.56
N ASP A 142 9.79 11.39 16.67
CA ASP A 142 10.09 12.82 16.48
C ASP A 142 10.42 13.19 15.03
N GLN A 143 10.58 12.19 14.17
CA GLN A 143 10.79 12.42 12.73
C GLN A 143 9.42 12.64 12.06
N HIS A 144 9.27 13.78 11.38
CA HIS A 144 8.02 14.15 10.71
C HIS A 144 8.16 14.12 9.18
N PHE A 145 7.06 13.70 8.53
CA PHE A 145 6.92 13.66 7.08
C PHE A 145 5.73 14.53 6.64
N ASP A 146 5.80 15.05 5.44
CA ASP A 146 4.68 15.79 4.86
C ASP A 146 3.59 14.80 4.40
N ILE A 147 4.02 13.64 3.88
CA ILE A 147 3.12 12.58 3.40
C ILE A 147 3.66 11.21 3.80
N ALA A 148 2.80 10.36 4.38
CA ALA A 148 3.02 8.91 4.40
C ALA A 148 2.18 8.25 3.31
N LEU A 149 2.78 7.35 2.53
CA LEU A 149 2.13 6.56 1.49
C LEU A 149 2.10 5.08 1.91
N LEU A 150 0.91 4.49 1.97
CA LEU A 150 0.66 3.07 2.22
C LEU A 150 -0.09 2.48 1.01
N SER A 151 0.65 2.11 -0.03
CA SER A 151 0.04 1.58 -1.26
C SER A 151 0.15 0.07 -1.30
N SER A 152 -0.96 -0.64 -1.06
CA SER A 152 -1.02 -2.11 -1.08
C SER A 152 -0.12 -2.79 -0.04
N VAL A 153 0.03 -2.22 1.14
CA VAL A 153 0.87 -2.76 2.22
C VAL A 153 0.08 -3.09 3.48
N ILE A 154 -0.83 -2.20 3.89
CA ILE A 154 -1.51 -2.29 5.18
C ILE A 154 -2.26 -3.62 5.37
N GLN A 155 -2.77 -4.22 4.30
CA GLN A 155 -3.45 -5.50 4.35
C GLN A 155 -2.53 -6.71 4.57
N TYR A 156 -1.22 -6.54 4.49
CA TYR A 156 -0.24 -7.64 4.56
C TYR A 156 0.61 -7.64 5.84
N VAL A 157 0.31 -6.77 6.80
CA VAL A 157 1.03 -6.68 8.07
C VAL A 157 0.22 -7.27 9.21
N ASP A 158 0.91 -7.68 10.29
CA ASP A 158 0.30 -8.33 11.46
C ASP A 158 -0.68 -7.37 12.18
N ALA A 159 -0.31 -6.10 12.34
CA ALA A 159 -1.06 -5.08 13.06
C ALA A 159 -1.37 -3.86 12.15
N PRO A 160 -2.35 -3.97 11.24
CA PRO A 160 -2.62 -2.95 10.22
C PRO A 160 -3.03 -1.59 10.80
N TYR A 161 -3.81 -1.59 11.86
CA TYR A 161 -4.28 -0.36 12.49
C TYR A 161 -3.18 0.35 13.28
N ASP A 162 -2.24 -0.39 13.88
CA ASP A 162 -1.07 0.20 14.56
C ASP A 162 -0.15 0.88 13.55
N LEU A 163 0.06 0.24 12.39
CA LEU A 163 0.82 0.82 11.30
C LEU A 163 0.17 2.11 10.77
N LEU A 164 -1.15 2.12 10.61
CA LEU A 164 -1.90 3.30 10.18
C LEU A 164 -1.83 4.41 11.23
N THR A 165 -1.97 4.07 12.52
CA THR A 165 -1.82 5.03 13.62
C THR A 165 -0.43 5.66 13.63
N MET A 166 0.62 4.85 13.50
CA MET A 166 2.00 5.35 13.42
C MET A 166 2.16 6.32 12.25
N ALA A 167 1.68 5.97 11.06
CA ALA A 167 1.76 6.84 9.90
C ALA A 167 1.03 8.18 10.12
N LEU A 168 -0.15 8.17 10.75
CA LEU A 168 -0.93 9.36 11.10
C LEU A 168 -0.23 10.24 12.15
N GLN A 169 0.52 9.65 13.08
CA GLN A 169 1.22 10.39 14.13
C GLN A 169 2.42 11.17 13.60
N ILE A 170 3.13 10.62 12.61
CA ILE A 170 4.39 11.19 12.11
C ILE A 170 4.26 11.91 10.76
N SER A 171 3.04 12.06 10.23
CA SER A 171 2.83 12.71 8.93
C SER A 171 1.70 13.73 8.95
N GLU A 172 1.79 14.75 8.07
CA GLU A 172 0.74 15.77 7.88
C GLU A 172 -0.44 15.22 7.07
N SER A 173 -0.18 14.25 6.22
CA SER A 173 -1.18 13.55 5.41
C SER A 173 -0.80 12.09 5.26
N VAL A 174 -1.80 11.22 5.21
CA VAL A 174 -1.60 9.80 4.93
C VAL A 174 -2.41 9.41 3.71
N ILE A 175 -1.74 8.81 2.73
CA ILE A 175 -2.38 8.25 1.54
C ILE A 175 -2.39 6.73 1.69
N VAL A 176 -3.58 6.16 1.88
CA VAL A 176 -3.78 4.72 1.81
C VAL A 176 -4.31 4.40 0.41
N ASN A 177 -3.69 3.46 -0.30
CA ASN A 177 -4.13 3.08 -1.63
C ASN A 177 -4.22 1.56 -1.77
N ARG A 178 -5.17 1.09 -2.59
CA ARG A 178 -5.43 -0.33 -2.84
C ARG A 178 -5.82 -1.10 -1.56
N LEU A 179 -6.62 -0.46 -0.70
CA LEU A 179 -7.18 -1.07 0.50
C LEU A 179 -8.37 -1.95 0.15
N PRO A 180 -8.35 -3.27 0.44
CA PRO A 180 -9.47 -4.16 0.14
C PRO A 180 -10.60 -3.99 1.16
N LEU A 181 -11.66 -3.28 0.76
CA LEU A 181 -12.86 -3.08 1.56
C LEU A 181 -13.95 -4.09 1.21
N SER A 182 -14.62 -4.55 2.23
CA SER A 182 -15.67 -5.55 2.14
C SER A 182 -16.96 -5.10 2.83
N PRO A 183 -18.12 -5.63 2.39
CA PRO A 183 -19.39 -5.43 3.07
C PRO A 183 -19.60 -6.39 4.26
N TYR A 184 -18.54 -6.99 4.80
CA TYR A 184 -18.63 -7.79 6.03
C TYR A 184 -18.78 -6.87 7.24
N ALA A 185 -19.49 -7.32 8.26
CA ALA A 185 -19.66 -6.55 9.50
C ALA A 185 -18.38 -6.41 10.33
N ILE A 186 -17.41 -7.28 10.12
CA ILE A 186 -16.10 -7.28 10.82
C ILE A 186 -15.00 -7.59 9.80
N ASP A 187 -13.79 -7.18 10.13
CA ASP A 187 -12.60 -7.54 9.37
C ASP A 187 -12.47 -9.06 9.22
N LYS A 188 -11.93 -9.48 8.10
CA LYS A 188 -11.65 -10.88 7.81
C LYS A 188 -10.19 -11.07 7.48
N VAL A 189 -9.70 -12.27 7.72
CA VAL A 189 -8.39 -12.70 7.24
C VAL A 189 -8.59 -13.73 6.13
N ALA A 190 -7.80 -13.61 5.09
CA ALA A 190 -7.78 -14.55 3.98
C ALA A 190 -6.33 -14.96 3.67
N ILE A 191 -6.20 -16.03 2.90
CA ILE A 191 -4.95 -16.41 2.25
C ILE A 191 -5.09 -16.02 0.78
N GLN A 192 -4.21 -15.18 0.30
CA GLN A 192 -4.04 -14.89 -1.11
C GLN A 192 -3.21 -16.00 -1.74
N GLN A 193 -3.78 -16.70 -2.69
CA GLN A 193 -3.10 -17.75 -3.45
C GLN A 193 -2.30 -17.14 -4.61
N PRO A 194 -1.22 -17.80 -5.06
CA PRO A 194 -0.51 -17.37 -6.26
C PRO A 194 -1.47 -17.33 -7.46
N GLY A 195 -1.38 -16.27 -8.26
CA GLY A 195 -2.14 -16.19 -9.51
C GLY A 195 -1.56 -17.13 -10.58
N LEU A 196 -2.41 -17.56 -11.54
CA LEU A 196 -1.98 -18.38 -12.69
C LEU A 196 -0.85 -17.73 -13.53
N LEU A 197 -0.76 -16.39 -13.50
CA LEU A 197 0.18 -15.57 -14.28
C LEU A 197 0.96 -14.56 -13.41
N GLY A 198 0.94 -14.72 -12.08
CA GLY A 198 1.47 -13.72 -11.14
C GLY A 198 2.49 -14.26 -10.16
N SER A 199 2.49 -13.67 -8.95
CA SER A 199 3.42 -14.02 -7.87
C SER A 199 3.41 -15.51 -7.54
N LYS A 200 4.60 -16.07 -7.32
CA LYS A 200 4.75 -17.49 -6.92
C LYS A 200 4.45 -17.72 -5.42
N GLY A 201 4.33 -16.64 -4.63
CA GLY A 201 4.12 -16.71 -3.18
C GLY A 201 2.63 -16.70 -2.78
N SER A 202 2.32 -17.28 -1.63
CA SER A 202 1.04 -17.11 -0.94
C SER A 202 1.23 -16.24 0.29
N TYR A 203 0.23 -15.39 0.60
CA TYR A 203 0.32 -14.40 1.66
C TYR A 203 -0.93 -14.39 2.53
N PRO A 204 -0.80 -14.16 3.85
CA PRO A 204 -1.94 -13.77 4.68
C PRO A 204 -2.36 -12.36 4.26
N VAL A 205 -3.66 -12.08 4.28
CA VAL A 205 -4.18 -10.77 3.88
C VAL A 205 -5.40 -10.41 4.73
N HIS A 206 -5.42 -9.17 5.24
CA HIS A 206 -6.59 -8.58 5.86
C HIS A 206 -7.57 -8.10 4.78
N ILE A 207 -8.85 -8.38 4.99
CA ILE A 207 -9.97 -7.85 4.22
C ILE A 207 -10.77 -7.00 5.18
N PHE A 208 -10.65 -5.69 5.04
CA PHE A 208 -11.23 -4.75 5.98
C PHE A 208 -12.74 -4.65 5.82
N SER A 209 -13.46 -4.59 6.93
CA SER A 209 -14.84 -4.12 6.96
C SER A 209 -14.85 -2.62 6.69
N GLU A 210 -15.65 -2.16 5.73
CA GLU A 210 -15.77 -0.73 5.48
C GLU A 210 -16.27 0.02 6.72
N THR A 211 -17.23 -0.55 7.45
CA THR A 211 -17.75 0.03 8.70
C THR A 211 -16.67 0.13 9.77
N VAL A 212 -15.99 -0.98 10.07
CA VAL A 212 -14.93 -1.00 11.11
C VAL A 212 -13.80 -0.03 10.76
N PHE A 213 -13.38 0.01 9.50
CA PHE A 213 -12.30 0.90 9.05
C PHE A 213 -12.69 2.38 9.19
N THR A 214 -13.92 2.75 8.81
CA THR A 214 -14.38 4.14 8.93
C THR A 214 -14.60 4.55 10.39
N GLU A 215 -15.19 3.68 11.23
CA GLU A 215 -15.33 3.90 12.67
C GLU A 215 -13.98 4.06 13.38
N TYR A 216 -12.98 3.28 12.95
CA TYR A 216 -11.61 3.41 13.47
C TYR A 216 -10.99 4.77 13.13
N LEU A 217 -11.21 5.27 11.91
CA LEU A 217 -10.66 6.56 11.47
C LEU A 217 -11.35 7.76 12.13
N GLU A 218 -12.63 7.67 12.44
CA GLU A 218 -13.44 8.80 12.89
C GLU A 218 -12.79 9.64 14.02
N PRO A 219 -12.24 9.05 15.11
CA PRO A 219 -11.61 9.83 16.18
C PRO A 219 -10.21 10.35 15.84
N ILE A 220 -9.48 9.78 14.87
CA ILE A 220 -8.05 10.02 14.67
C ILE A 220 -7.71 10.73 13.36
N ALA A 221 -8.60 10.68 12.37
CA ALA A 221 -8.35 11.29 11.06
C ALA A 221 -9.64 11.77 10.40
N GLU A 222 -9.48 12.73 9.50
CA GLU A 222 -10.49 13.16 8.53
C GLU A 222 -10.22 12.49 7.18
N ILE A 223 -11.25 11.95 6.55
CA ILE A 223 -11.18 11.46 5.17
C ILE A 223 -11.38 12.66 4.24
N SER A 224 -10.29 13.22 3.74
CA SER A 224 -10.32 14.37 2.81
C SER A 224 -10.75 13.98 1.40
N SER A 225 -10.38 12.79 0.94
CA SER A 225 -10.85 12.23 -0.32
C SER A 225 -10.82 10.70 -0.32
N ARG A 226 -11.66 10.10 -1.18
CA ARG A 226 -11.73 8.65 -1.40
C ARG A 226 -11.89 8.38 -2.89
N TRP A 227 -11.22 7.34 -3.38
CA TRP A 227 -11.36 6.87 -4.78
C TRP A 227 -11.42 5.36 -4.84
N MET A 228 -11.90 4.84 -5.95
CA MET A 228 -11.96 3.40 -6.21
C MET A 228 -10.77 2.98 -7.09
N VAL A 229 -10.22 1.79 -6.83
CA VAL A 229 -9.14 1.17 -7.61
C VAL A 229 -9.68 -0.13 -8.25
N PRO A 230 -10.41 -0.04 -9.37
CA PRO A 230 -11.18 -1.18 -9.91
C PRO A 230 -10.33 -2.35 -10.40
N GLN A 231 -9.08 -2.09 -10.78
CA GLN A 231 -8.19 -3.07 -11.39
C GLN A 231 -7.83 -4.21 -10.44
N ASP A 232 -7.82 -3.94 -9.13
CA ASP A 232 -7.38 -4.86 -8.09
C ASP A 232 -8.54 -5.54 -7.33
N SER A 233 -9.77 -5.38 -7.81
CA SER A 233 -10.95 -5.96 -7.17
C SER A 233 -10.91 -7.49 -7.12
N ALA A 234 -11.33 -8.06 -6.00
CA ALA A 234 -11.34 -9.49 -5.74
C ALA A 234 -12.76 -10.04 -5.49
N VAL A 235 -12.88 -11.36 -5.45
CA VAL A 235 -14.10 -12.05 -5.02
C VAL A 235 -13.75 -13.06 -3.94
N ILE A 236 -14.41 -12.96 -2.78
CA ILE A 236 -14.22 -13.87 -1.65
C ILE A 236 -15.59 -14.39 -1.23
N ARG A 237 -15.78 -15.71 -1.23
CA ARG A 237 -17.07 -16.36 -0.91
C ARG A 237 -18.27 -15.68 -1.59
N PHE A 238 -18.16 -15.45 -2.91
CA PHE A 238 -19.19 -14.80 -3.74
C PHE A 238 -19.48 -13.34 -3.40
N LYS A 239 -18.71 -12.70 -2.49
CA LYS A 239 -18.78 -11.26 -2.24
C LYS A 239 -17.69 -10.54 -3.02
N TYR A 240 -18.06 -9.43 -3.63
CA TYR A 240 -17.15 -8.56 -4.35
C TYR A 240 -16.41 -7.68 -3.33
N ILE A 241 -15.09 -7.69 -3.40
CA ILE A 241 -14.21 -6.87 -2.58
C ILE A 241 -13.64 -5.79 -3.48
N GLU A 242 -13.88 -4.56 -3.13
CA GLU A 242 -13.41 -3.40 -3.90
C GLU A 242 -12.17 -2.81 -3.22
N ASN A 243 -11.16 -2.47 -4.02
CA ASN A 243 -10.02 -1.73 -3.51
C ASN A 243 -10.30 -0.24 -3.59
N HIS A 244 -9.99 0.45 -2.51
CA HIS A 244 -10.15 1.89 -2.38
C HIS A 244 -8.85 2.58 -2.02
N GLY A 245 -8.75 3.85 -2.38
CA GLY A 245 -7.75 4.75 -1.86
C GLY A 245 -8.39 5.85 -1.02
N PHE A 246 -7.60 6.40 -0.12
CA PHE A 246 -7.99 7.47 0.81
C PHE A 246 -6.87 8.47 0.96
N LEU A 247 -7.23 9.75 1.00
CA LEU A 247 -6.40 10.80 1.56
C LEU A 247 -6.92 11.12 2.96
N LEU A 248 -6.09 10.92 3.95
CA LEU A 248 -6.40 11.12 5.37
C LEU A 248 -5.61 12.32 5.90
N LYS A 249 -6.27 13.13 6.72
CA LYS A 249 -5.65 14.22 7.50
C LYS A 249 -5.75 13.86 8.98
N PRO A 250 -4.62 13.76 9.72
CA PRO A 250 -4.65 13.47 11.14
C PRO A 250 -5.46 14.53 11.91
N ARG A 251 -6.30 14.07 12.84
CA ARG A 251 -6.92 14.96 13.82
C ARG A 251 -5.93 15.20 14.95
N ARG A 252 -5.26 16.35 14.92
CA ARG A 252 -4.38 16.76 16.02
C ARG A 252 -5.26 17.12 17.22
N GLN A 253 -5.04 16.45 18.35
CA GLN A 253 -5.63 16.91 19.61
C GLN A 253 -5.06 18.31 19.87
N THR A 254 -5.91 19.32 19.85
CA THR A 254 -5.56 20.63 20.40
C THR A 254 -5.25 20.41 21.88
N SER A 255 -3.98 20.51 22.25
CA SER A 255 -3.58 20.55 23.66
C SER A 255 -4.33 21.75 24.28
N VAL A 256 -5.27 21.46 25.17
CA VAL A 256 -5.97 22.45 26.00
C VAL A 256 -5.04 22.88 27.14
#